data_f4af8028ff7e7706def41bfbd8e0a99e
#
_entry.id   f4af8028ff7e7706def41bfbd8e0a99e
#
_cell.length_a   1.000
_cell.length_b   1.000
_cell.length_c   1.000
_cell.angle_alpha   90.00
_cell.angle_beta   90.00
_cell.angle_gamma   90.00
#
_symmetry.space_group_name_H-M   'P 1'
#
loop_
_entity.id
_entity.type
_entity.pdbx_description
1 polymer ?
#
loop_
_entity_poly.entity_id
_entity_poly.type
_entity_poly.pdbx_seq_one_letter_code
_entity_poly.pdbx_strand_id
1 'polypeptide(L)'
;MAVRRFVVAGLGNFGSGLVEMLHARGHDVIAVDIDEAKVLRMKPFASRAVALDATDPEALERIGAGQADAAIVSLGDDLAASVLAVMALSDLGVPEVYAKAFSVDHAKVLDRIGVTEVIRPERETAFRLARRLSMRLLNYTPIAPGYSLQEMATPDEFIGKTLLELRLPQRFGVAVVAIHDVLRDEMHVVPPADYVLKDSDTLTLVGGDDTLAELARMVGE
;
A
#
# COMPACT_ATOMS: atom_id res chain seq x y z
N MET A 1 -6.29 15.40 13.29
CA MET A 1 -5.70 15.70 11.97
C MET A 1 -6.55 16.77 11.31
N ALA A 2 -5.94 17.64 10.46
CA ALA A 2 -6.74 18.60 9.68
C ALA A 2 -7.61 17.84 8.67
N VAL A 3 -8.84 18.32 8.46
CA VAL A 3 -9.73 17.80 7.42
C VAL A 3 -9.17 18.23 6.07
N ARG A 4 -8.90 17.29 5.17
CA ARG A 4 -8.51 17.54 3.79
C ARG A 4 -9.67 17.20 2.88
N ARG A 5 -9.67 17.85 1.70
CA ARG A 5 -10.66 17.60 0.63
C ARG A 5 -10.04 16.77 -0.48
N PHE A 6 -10.72 15.70 -0.89
CA PHE A 6 -10.29 14.79 -1.93
C PHE A 6 -11.33 14.68 -3.05
N VAL A 7 -10.87 14.56 -4.29
CA VAL A 7 -11.70 14.15 -5.43
C VAL A 7 -11.29 12.71 -5.79
N VAL A 8 -12.26 11.82 -5.89
CA VAL A 8 -12.04 10.44 -6.38
C VAL A 8 -12.86 10.26 -7.64
N ALA A 9 -12.18 10.23 -8.79
CA ALA A 9 -12.75 10.00 -10.11
C ALA A 9 -12.59 8.53 -10.52
N GLY A 10 -13.73 7.85 -10.69
CA GLY A 10 -13.83 6.42 -10.92
C GLY A 10 -14.10 5.62 -9.65
N LEU A 11 -15.32 5.09 -9.54
CA LEU A 11 -15.84 4.37 -8.37
C LEU A 11 -15.90 2.84 -8.63
N GLY A 12 -14.84 2.32 -9.26
CA GLY A 12 -14.55 0.88 -9.29
C GLY A 12 -14.09 0.38 -7.91
N ASN A 13 -13.63 -0.87 -7.82
CA ASN A 13 -13.22 -1.49 -6.54
C ASN A 13 -12.18 -0.65 -5.77
N PHE A 14 -11.19 -0.10 -6.47
CA PHE A 14 -10.15 0.72 -5.86
C PHE A 14 -10.71 2.06 -5.38
N GLY A 15 -11.41 2.81 -6.27
CA GLY A 15 -11.93 4.13 -5.95
C GLY A 15 -12.99 4.11 -4.85
N SER A 16 -13.93 3.15 -4.90
CA SER A 16 -14.95 2.99 -3.85
C SER A 16 -14.32 2.72 -2.49
N GLY A 17 -13.38 1.76 -2.42
CA GLY A 17 -12.68 1.46 -1.16
C GLY A 17 -11.90 2.66 -0.63
N LEU A 18 -11.31 3.47 -1.52
CA LEU A 18 -10.60 4.68 -1.12
C LEU A 18 -11.55 5.76 -0.56
N VAL A 19 -12.72 5.96 -1.18
CA VAL A 19 -13.77 6.87 -0.69
C VAL A 19 -14.17 6.48 0.73
N GLU A 20 -14.49 5.20 0.97
CA GLU A 20 -14.87 4.69 2.29
C GLU A 20 -13.78 4.92 3.35
N MET A 21 -12.51 4.65 3.00
CA MET A 21 -11.38 4.81 3.91
C MET A 21 -11.08 6.28 4.24
N LEU A 22 -11.18 7.19 3.28
CA LEU A 22 -10.99 8.63 3.49
C LEU A 22 -12.12 9.20 4.34
N HIS A 23 -13.36 8.82 4.06
CA HIS A 23 -14.52 9.20 4.86
C HIS A 23 -14.40 8.72 6.32
N ALA A 24 -14.02 7.46 6.53
CA ALA A 24 -13.82 6.90 7.88
C ALA A 24 -12.74 7.64 8.68
N ARG A 25 -11.80 8.31 8.01
CA ARG A 25 -10.78 9.18 8.61
C ARG A 25 -11.23 10.63 8.81
N GLY A 26 -12.49 10.95 8.48
CA GLY A 26 -13.09 12.26 8.69
C GLY A 26 -12.69 13.30 7.63
N HIS A 27 -12.31 12.87 6.43
CA HIS A 27 -12.00 13.77 5.33
C HIS A 27 -13.24 14.11 4.49
N ASP A 28 -13.16 15.24 3.77
CA ASP A 28 -14.18 15.70 2.81
C ASP A 28 -13.91 15.04 1.46
N VAL A 29 -14.85 14.22 0.97
CA VAL A 29 -14.66 13.42 -0.26
C VAL A 29 -15.73 13.76 -1.29
N ILE A 30 -15.28 14.17 -2.48
CA ILE A 30 -16.11 14.29 -3.68
C ILE A 30 -15.89 13.03 -4.52
N ALA A 31 -16.93 12.20 -4.63
CA ALA A 31 -16.90 10.94 -5.38
C ALA A 31 -17.56 11.12 -6.75
N VAL A 32 -16.86 10.74 -7.81
CA VAL A 32 -17.25 10.98 -9.20
C VAL A 32 -17.16 9.67 -10.02
N ASP A 33 -18.22 9.36 -10.75
CA ASP A 33 -18.22 8.30 -11.77
C ASP A 33 -19.30 8.62 -12.81
N ILE A 34 -19.16 8.14 -14.03
CA ILE A 34 -20.20 8.28 -15.06
C ILE A 34 -21.40 7.38 -14.78
N ASP A 35 -21.20 6.30 -14.03
CA ASP A 35 -22.22 5.31 -13.67
C ASP A 35 -22.99 5.76 -12.42
N GLU A 36 -24.26 6.16 -12.62
CA GLU A 36 -25.15 6.60 -11.53
C GLU A 36 -25.34 5.55 -10.43
N ALA A 37 -25.31 4.26 -10.77
CA ALA A 37 -25.48 3.20 -9.78
C ALA A 37 -24.27 3.11 -8.83
N LYS A 38 -23.05 3.34 -9.33
CA LYS A 38 -21.86 3.43 -8.50
C LYS A 38 -21.88 4.67 -7.61
N VAL A 39 -22.27 5.82 -8.18
CA VAL A 39 -22.43 7.08 -7.44
C VAL A 39 -23.43 6.94 -6.32
N LEU A 40 -24.59 6.31 -6.58
CA LEU A 40 -25.61 6.10 -5.57
C LEU A 40 -25.11 5.30 -4.36
N ARG A 41 -24.27 4.27 -4.61
CA ARG A 41 -23.68 3.45 -3.54
C ARG A 41 -22.71 4.24 -2.65
N MET A 42 -22.03 5.26 -3.22
CA MET A 42 -21.04 6.06 -2.49
C MET A 42 -21.64 7.25 -1.74
N LYS A 43 -22.91 7.59 -1.93
CA LYS A 43 -23.57 8.69 -1.20
C LYS A 43 -23.40 8.66 0.32
N PRO A 44 -23.44 7.49 1.00
CA PRO A 44 -23.25 7.45 2.46
C PRO A 44 -21.81 7.75 2.92
N PHE A 45 -20.83 7.64 2.01
CA PHE A 45 -19.40 7.72 2.29
C PHE A 45 -18.71 8.93 1.64
N ALA A 46 -19.47 9.82 1.04
CA ALA A 46 -18.91 11.00 0.39
C ALA A 46 -19.69 12.24 0.81
N SER A 47 -19.00 13.36 1.02
CA SER A 47 -19.64 14.65 1.24
C SER A 47 -20.45 15.08 0.01
N ARG A 48 -19.99 14.66 -1.17
CA ARG A 48 -20.68 14.85 -2.43
C ARG A 48 -20.40 13.65 -3.35
N ALA A 49 -21.45 13.00 -3.85
CA ALA A 49 -21.35 11.96 -4.87
C ALA A 49 -22.12 12.39 -6.11
N VAL A 50 -21.44 12.47 -7.26
CA VAL A 50 -21.98 13.09 -8.49
C VAL A 50 -21.70 12.18 -9.69
N ALA A 51 -22.75 11.94 -10.48
CA ALA A 51 -22.62 11.31 -11.79
C ALA A 51 -22.20 12.37 -12.81
N LEU A 52 -20.95 12.27 -13.30
CA LEU A 52 -20.43 13.13 -14.35
C LEU A 52 -19.25 12.46 -15.06
N ASP A 53 -18.93 12.95 -16.25
CA ASP A 53 -17.74 12.56 -16.98
C ASP A 53 -16.53 13.33 -16.41
N ALA A 54 -15.58 12.63 -15.82
CA ALA A 54 -14.38 13.23 -15.24
C ALA A 54 -13.40 13.78 -16.30
N THR A 55 -13.65 13.58 -17.58
CA THR A 55 -12.90 14.18 -18.69
C THR A 55 -13.39 15.59 -19.05
N ASP A 56 -14.55 16.01 -18.51
CA ASP A 56 -15.13 17.34 -18.72
C ASP A 56 -14.65 18.32 -17.61
N PRO A 57 -13.73 19.25 -17.93
CA PRO A 57 -13.19 20.19 -16.95
C PRO A 57 -14.26 21.15 -16.39
N GLU A 58 -15.26 21.54 -17.19
CA GLU A 58 -16.34 22.42 -16.72
C GLU A 58 -17.24 21.68 -15.70
N ALA A 59 -17.49 20.39 -15.92
CA ALA A 59 -18.24 19.57 -14.97
C ALA A 59 -17.48 19.40 -13.64
N LEU A 60 -16.17 19.19 -13.69
CA LEU A 60 -15.30 19.13 -12.52
C LEU A 60 -15.25 20.47 -11.76
N GLU A 61 -15.16 21.59 -12.47
CA GLU A 61 -15.17 22.92 -11.87
C GLU A 61 -16.50 23.20 -11.13
N ARG A 62 -17.65 22.87 -11.74
CA ARG A 62 -18.99 23.04 -11.12
C ARG A 62 -19.16 22.26 -9.81
N ILE A 63 -18.45 21.19 -9.61
CA ILE A 63 -18.47 20.44 -8.35
C ILE A 63 -17.44 20.91 -7.33
N GLY A 64 -16.61 21.88 -7.69
CA GLY A 64 -15.56 22.45 -6.84
C GLY A 64 -14.30 21.58 -6.76
N ALA A 65 -13.98 20.81 -7.81
CA ALA A 65 -12.82 19.93 -7.84
C ALA A 65 -11.50 20.69 -7.67
N GLY A 66 -11.38 21.91 -8.23
CA GLY A 66 -10.18 22.74 -8.08
C GLY A 66 -9.88 23.23 -6.65
N GLN A 67 -10.80 23.01 -5.70
CA GLN A 67 -10.60 23.31 -4.28
C GLN A 67 -10.11 22.08 -3.48
N ALA A 68 -9.85 20.96 -4.14
CA ALA A 68 -9.37 19.76 -3.49
C ALA A 68 -7.87 19.88 -3.17
N ASP A 69 -7.47 19.29 -2.04
CA ASP A 69 -6.06 19.14 -1.67
C ASP A 69 -5.36 18.05 -2.49
N ALA A 70 -6.13 17.06 -2.96
CA ALA A 70 -5.65 16.05 -3.87
C ALA A 70 -6.80 15.40 -4.67
N ALA A 71 -6.45 14.86 -5.85
CA ALA A 71 -7.36 14.10 -6.68
C ALA A 71 -6.80 12.71 -7.01
N ILE A 72 -7.68 11.72 -7.11
CA ILE A 72 -7.35 10.35 -7.44
C ILE A 72 -8.15 9.94 -8.68
N VAL A 73 -7.45 9.58 -9.76
CA VAL A 73 -8.04 9.13 -11.02
C VAL A 73 -7.92 7.62 -11.13
N SER A 74 -9.06 6.93 -11.23
CA SER A 74 -9.17 5.47 -11.31
C SER A 74 -10.24 5.04 -12.32
N LEU A 75 -10.06 5.42 -13.60
CA LEU A 75 -11.05 5.26 -14.66
C LEU A 75 -10.95 3.94 -15.45
N GLY A 76 -10.47 2.88 -14.80
CA GLY A 76 -10.40 1.54 -15.41
C GLY A 76 -9.34 1.43 -16.50
N ASP A 77 -9.73 0.81 -17.64
CA ASP A 77 -8.81 0.49 -18.73
C ASP A 77 -8.84 1.52 -19.87
N ASP A 78 -9.54 2.64 -19.67
CA ASP A 78 -9.59 3.72 -20.64
C ASP A 78 -8.41 4.69 -20.44
N LEU A 79 -7.38 4.51 -21.27
CA LEU A 79 -6.20 5.37 -21.25
C LEU A 79 -6.53 6.82 -21.59
N ALA A 80 -7.38 7.06 -22.59
CA ALA A 80 -7.71 8.41 -23.01
C ALA A 80 -8.48 9.16 -21.92
N ALA A 81 -9.51 8.54 -21.34
CA ALA A 81 -10.27 9.12 -20.25
C ALA A 81 -9.38 9.39 -19.02
N SER A 82 -8.47 8.47 -18.69
CA SER A 82 -7.54 8.64 -17.57
C SER A 82 -6.61 9.83 -17.76
N VAL A 83 -6.01 9.98 -18.95
CA VAL A 83 -5.13 11.11 -19.29
C VAL A 83 -5.90 12.43 -19.27
N LEU A 84 -7.07 12.49 -19.92
CA LEU A 84 -7.87 13.71 -19.96
C LEU A 84 -8.35 14.16 -18.57
N ALA A 85 -8.77 13.22 -17.73
CA ALA A 85 -9.18 13.53 -16.35
C ALA A 85 -8.02 14.06 -15.50
N VAL A 86 -6.81 13.46 -15.64
CA VAL A 86 -5.60 13.97 -14.97
C VAL A 86 -5.29 15.39 -15.42
N MET A 87 -5.33 15.66 -16.73
CA MET A 87 -5.08 17.00 -17.27
C MET A 87 -6.12 18.00 -16.76
N ALA A 88 -7.42 17.67 -16.83
CA ALA A 88 -8.48 18.52 -16.35
C ALA A 88 -8.33 18.92 -14.87
N LEU A 89 -8.00 17.95 -14.00
CA LEU A 89 -7.78 18.21 -12.58
C LEU A 89 -6.52 19.05 -12.33
N SER A 90 -5.45 18.82 -13.09
CA SER A 90 -4.22 19.60 -13.00
C SER A 90 -4.45 21.05 -13.49
N ASP A 91 -5.18 21.24 -14.58
CA ASP A 91 -5.52 22.56 -15.13
C ASP A 91 -6.44 23.36 -14.18
N LEU A 92 -7.29 22.68 -13.41
CA LEU A 92 -8.08 23.27 -12.33
C LEU A 92 -7.26 23.62 -11.08
N GLY A 93 -5.96 23.34 -11.08
CA GLY A 93 -5.04 23.72 -10.01
C GLY A 93 -5.02 22.77 -8.81
N VAL A 94 -5.51 21.53 -8.94
CA VAL A 94 -5.38 20.53 -7.87
C VAL A 94 -3.89 20.22 -7.65
N PRO A 95 -3.35 20.42 -6.41
CA PRO A 95 -1.91 20.39 -6.19
C PRO A 95 -1.30 18.97 -6.24
N GLU A 96 -2.08 17.95 -5.89
CA GLU A 96 -1.63 16.56 -5.90
C GLU A 96 -2.61 15.71 -6.72
N VAL A 97 -2.15 15.13 -7.82
CA VAL A 97 -2.97 14.23 -8.64
C VAL A 97 -2.33 12.84 -8.67
N TYR A 98 -3.07 11.86 -8.17
CA TYR A 98 -2.70 10.45 -8.17
C TYR A 98 -3.48 9.74 -9.27
N ALA A 99 -2.86 8.80 -9.97
CA ALA A 99 -3.56 8.08 -11.03
C ALA A 99 -3.27 6.58 -10.99
N LYS A 100 -4.34 5.78 -11.12
CA LYS A 100 -4.23 4.32 -11.21
C LYS A 100 -3.89 3.92 -12.64
N ALA A 101 -2.77 3.21 -12.82
CA ALA A 101 -2.39 2.63 -14.11
C ALA A 101 -2.78 1.15 -14.18
N PHE A 102 -3.38 0.74 -15.31
CA PHE A 102 -3.70 -0.65 -15.60
C PHE A 102 -2.60 -1.41 -16.38
N SER A 103 -1.65 -0.66 -16.99
CA SER A 103 -0.52 -1.24 -17.72
C SER A 103 0.78 -0.49 -17.48
N VAL A 104 1.90 -1.09 -17.90
CA VAL A 104 3.23 -0.45 -17.82
C VAL A 104 3.31 0.78 -18.73
N ASP A 105 2.72 0.71 -19.93
CA ASP A 105 2.79 1.84 -20.86
C ASP A 105 1.84 2.97 -20.44
N HIS A 106 0.68 2.65 -19.86
CA HIS A 106 -0.17 3.65 -19.23
C HIS A 106 0.57 4.36 -18.09
N ALA A 107 1.28 3.62 -17.23
CA ALA A 107 2.09 4.21 -16.17
C ALA A 107 3.12 5.22 -16.69
N LYS A 108 3.84 4.87 -17.78
CA LYS A 108 4.80 5.78 -18.42
C LYS A 108 4.15 7.07 -18.94
N VAL A 109 2.94 6.97 -19.50
CA VAL A 109 2.20 8.16 -19.96
C VAL A 109 1.83 9.05 -18.78
N LEU A 110 1.28 8.47 -17.71
CA LEU A 110 0.90 9.19 -16.50
C LEU A 110 2.10 9.89 -15.84
N ASP A 111 3.25 9.20 -15.72
CA ASP A 111 4.49 9.80 -15.23
C ASP A 111 4.92 11.01 -16.07
N ARG A 112 4.77 10.92 -17.40
CA ARG A 112 5.15 11.99 -18.32
C ARG A 112 4.26 13.22 -18.26
N ILE A 113 2.98 13.06 -17.96
CA ILE A 113 2.06 14.20 -17.77
C ILE A 113 2.11 14.79 -16.36
N GLY A 114 2.98 14.28 -15.49
CA GLY A 114 3.34 14.92 -14.22
C GLY A 114 2.39 14.63 -13.07
N VAL A 115 1.78 13.44 -13.02
CA VAL A 115 1.04 13.02 -11.81
C VAL A 115 1.98 12.94 -10.61
N THR A 116 1.44 13.18 -9.42
CA THR A 116 2.19 13.09 -8.16
C THR A 116 2.71 11.67 -7.93
N GLU A 117 1.87 10.68 -8.23
CA GLU A 117 2.23 9.26 -8.09
C GLU A 117 1.35 8.40 -9.00
N VAL A 118 1.97 7.39 -9.64
CA VAL A 118 1.26 6.35 -10.40
C VAL A 118 1.06 5.12 -9.53
N ILE A 119 -0.20 4.79 -9.26
CA ILE A 119 -0.61 3.68 -8.40
C ILE A 119 -0.89 2.44 -9.25
N ARG A 120 -0.32 1.29 -8.87
CA ARG A 120 -0.54 -0.01 -9.53
C ARG A 120 -0.94 -1.08 -8.51
N PRO A 121 -2.13 -1.01 -7.92
CA PRO A 121 -2.51 -1.79 -6.76
C PRO A 121 -2.53 -3.30 -7.03
N GLU A 122 -2.93 -3.72 -8.22
CA GLU A 122 -2.92 -5.13 -8.62
C GLU A 122 -1.49 -5.69 -8.69
N ARG A 123 -0.57 -4.93 -9.28
CA ARG A 123 0.84 -5.34 -9.40
C ARG A 123 1.54 -5.39 -8.05
N GLU A 124 1.32 -4.41 -7.21
CA GLU A 124 1.88 -4.35 -5.86
C GLU A 124 1.36 -5.51 -5.00
N THR A 125 0.06 -5.79 -5.09
CA THR A 125 -0.56 -6.90 -4.38
C THR A 125 -0.09 -8.25 -4.90
N ALA A 126 0.00 -8.42 -6.24
CA ALA A 126 0.53 -9.63 -6.86
C ALA A 126 2.00 -9.88 -6.47
N PHE A 127 2.83 -8.84 -6.45
CA PHE A 127 4.22 -8.92 -6.03
C PHE A 127 4.34 -9.39 -4.56
N ARG A 128 3.57 -8.78 -3.65
CA ARG A 128 3.54 -9.22 -2.24
C ARG A 128 3.10 -10.67 -2.10
N LEU A 129 2.03 -11.04 -2.81
CA LEU A 129 1.51 -12.42 -2.75
C LEU A 129 2.50 -13.42 -3.32
N ALA A 130 3.12 -13.11 -4.48
CA ALA A 130 4.12 -13.97 -5.09
C ALA A 130 5.31 -14.24 -4.16
N ARG A 131 5.82 -13.19 -3.49
CA ARG A 131 6.90 -13.36 -2.50
C ARG A 131 6.46 -14.22 -1.33
N ARG A 132 5.27 -14.00 -0.77
CA ARG A 132 4.73 -14.81 0.33
C ARG A 132 4.55 -16.28 -0.07
N LEU A 133 4.13 -16.57 -1.30
CA LEU A 133 3.96 -17.93 -1.79
C LEU A 133 5.28 -18.61 -2.17
N SER A 134 6.28 -17.84 -2.61
CA SER A 134 7.59 -18.36 -3.06
C SER A 134 8.58 -18.57 -1.92
N MET A 135 8.38 -17.91 -0.80
CA MET A 135 9.23 -17.99 0.38
C MET A 135 8.39 -18.50 1.54
N ARG A 136 8.99 -19.27 2.47
CA ARG A 136 8.36 -19.66 3.73
C ARG A 136 8.26 -18.48 4.71
N LEU A 137 7.90 -17.29 4.19
CA LEU A 137 7.73 -16.07 4.97
C LEU A 137 6.27 -15.92 5.38
N LEU A 138 6.04 -15.61 6.63
CA LEU A 138 4.70 -15.33 7.16
C LEU A 138 4.24 -13.94 6.70
N ASN A 139 5.12 -12.95 6.79
CA ASN A 139 4.88 -11.56 6.35
C ASN A 139 6.12 -10.95 5.71
N TYR A 140 5.89 -9.96 4.80
CA TYR A 140 6.91 -9.18 4.15
C TYR A 140 6.46 -7.73 3.99
N THR A 141 7.27 -6.80 4.49
CA THR A 141 7.03 -5.35 4.34
C THR A 141 8.30 -4.68 3.82
N PRO A 142 8.29 -4.10 2.60
CA PRO A 142 9.43 -3.35 2.09
C PRO A 142 9.64 -2.07 2.90
N ILE A 143 10.91 -1.73 3.19
CA ILE A 143 11.30 -0.51 3.89
C ILE A 143 12.00 0.45 2.94
N ALA A 144 12.90 -0.09 2.11
CA ALA A 144 13.65 0.64 1.09
C ALA A 144 14.02 -0.32 -0.06
N PRO A 145 14.50 0.15 -1.22
CA PRO A 145 14.99 -0.73 -2.26
C PRO A 145 16.05 -1.71 -1.73
N GLY A 146 15.80 -3.02 -1.83
CA GLY A 146 16.68 -4.08 -1.34
C GLY A 146 16.64 -4.35 0.18
N TYR A 147 15.77 -3.68 0.93
CA TYR A 147 15.62 -3.87 2.38
C TYR A 147 14.17 -4.06 2.78
N SER A 148 13.92 -4.97 3.70
CA SER A 148 12.58 -5.28 4.18
C SER A 148 12.54 -5.67 5.66
N LEU A 149 11.34 -5.65 6.21
CA LEU A 149 10.97 -6.30 7.44
C LEU A 149 10.23 -7.59 7.06
N GLN A 150 10.70 -8.71 7.60
CA GLN A 150 10.16 -10.03 7.28
C GLN A 150 9.86 -10.81 8.55
N GLU A 151 8.81 -11.61 8.50
CA GLU A 151 8.42 -12.51 9.58
C GLU A 151 8.61 -13.95 9.12
N MET A 152 9.34 -14.74 9.93
CA MET A 152 9.62 -16.14 9.64
C MET A 152 9.61 -16.98 10.94
N ALA A 153 9.36 -18.27 10.82
CA ALA A 153 9.54 -19.19 11.92
C ALA A 153 11.02 -19.22 12.36
N THR A 154 11.27 -19.59 13.60
CA THR A 154 12.64 -19.74 14.10
C THR A 154 13.34 -20.87 13.34
N PRO A 155 14.51 -20.62 12.70
CA PRO A 155 15.32 -21.69 12.12
C PRO A 155 15.76 -22.70 13.19
N ASP A 156 15.77 -23.98 12.84
CA ASP A 156 16.13 -25.07 13.77
C ASP A 156 17.47 -24.85 14.45
N GLU A 157 18.46 -24.32 13.71
CA GLU A 157 19.79 -24.01 14.23
C GLU A 157 19.81 -22.89 15.30
N PHE A 158 18.75 -22.09 15.40
CA PHE A 158 18.64 -20.99 16.35
C PHE A 158 17.93 -21.41 17.64
N ILE A 159 17.19 -22.51 17.62
CA ILE A 159 16.44 -22.99 18.78
C ILE A 159 17.37 -23.28 19.95
N GLY A 160 17.00 -22.80 21.13
CA GLY A 160 17.77 -22.95 22.37
C GLY A 160 18.94 -21.99 22.52
N LYS A 161 19.22 -21.13 21.54
CA LYS A 161 20.26 -20.10 21.62
C LYS A 161 19.67 -18.75 21.97
N THR A 162 20.48 -17.90 22.60
CA THR A 162 20.14 -16.51 22.87
C THR A 162 20.41 -15.63 21.64
N LEU A 163 19.74 -14.49 21.55
CA LEU A 163 20.02 -13.49 20.51
C LEU A 163 21.47 -13.00 20.56
N LEU A 164 22.05 -12.93 21.77
CA LEU A 164 23.45 -12.57 22.00
C LEU A 164 24.42 -13.57 21.39
N GLU A 165 24.18 -14.87 21.59
CA GLU A 165 25.00 -15.96 21.02
C GLU A 165 24.92 -16.02 19.51
N LEU A 166 23.75 -15.75 18.94
CA LEU A 166 23.52 -15.78 17.50
C LEU A 166 24.23 -14.65 16.76
N ARG A 167 24.41 -13.47 17.40
CA ARG A 167 25.07 -12.28 16.82
C ARG A 167 24.56 -11.93 15.42
N LEU A 168 23.24 -11.98 15.23
CA LEU A 168 22.61 -11.80 13.92
C LEU A 168 23.02 -10.52 13.20
N PRO A 169 23.14 -9.36 13.90
CA PRO A 169 23.62 -8.13 13.24
C PRO A 169 25.04 -8.24 12.69
N GLN A 170 25.94 -8.90 13.40
CA GLN A 170 27.36 -9.04 13.00
C GLN A 170 27.57 -10.11 11.94
N ARG A 171 26.79 -11.19 11.99
CA ARG A 171 26.96 -12.35 11.09
C ARG A 171 26.22 -12.18 9.77
N PHE A 172 25.04 -11.58 9.83
CA PHE A 172 24.12 -11.52 8.70
C PHE A 172 23.66 -10.09 8.36
N GLY A 173 24.01 -9.07 9.15
CA GLY A 173 23.54 -7.71 8.91
C GLY A 173 22.03 -7.54 9.10
N VAL A 174 21.39 -8.41 9.93
CA VAL A 174 19.95 -8.36 10.22
C VAL A 174 19.71 -8.13 11.71
N ALA A 175 18.65 -7.44 12.06
CA ALA A 175 18.22 -7.24 13.44
C ALA A 175 16.86 -7.90 13.72
N VAL A 176 16.70 -8.49 14.90
CA VAL A 176 15.40 -8.97 15.41
C VAL A 176 14.66 -7.78 16.00
N VAL A 177 13.50 -7.44 15.44
CA VAL A 177 12.65 -6.34 15.89
C VAL A 177 11.61 -6.81 16.90
N ALA A 178 11.04 -8.00 16.65
CA ALA A 178 10.08 -8.61 17.55
C ALA A 178 10.17 -10.15 17.50
N ILE A 179 9.68 -10.78 18.56
CA ILE A 179 9.48 -12.24 18.66
C ILE A 179 8.04 -12.46 19.10
N HIS A 180 7.32 -13.33 18.39
CA HIS A 180 5.99 -13.78 18.79
C HIS A 180 6.06 -15.24 19.24
N ASP A 181 5.90 -15.48 20.54
CA ASP A 181 5.68 -16.84 21.08
C ASP A 181 4.25 -17.27 20.75
N VAL A 182 4.09 -18.03 19.67
CA VAL A 182 2.78 -18.44 19.15
C VAL A 182 2.01 -19.32 20.14
N LEU A 183 2.69 -20.12 20.95
CA LEU A 183 2.01 -20.99 21.93
C LEU A 183 1.40 -20.23 23.09
N ARG A 184 2.00 -19.10 23.47
CA ARG A 184 1.52 -18.27 24.58
C ARG A 184 0.77 -17.05 24.12
N ASP A 185 0.77 -16.76 22.79
CA ASP A 185 0.26 -15.55 22.18
C ASP A 185 0.88 -14.28 22.80
N GLU A 186 2.20 -14.34 23.08
CA GLU A 186 2.97 -13.26 23.68
C GLU A 186 3.89 -12.61 22.65
N MET A 187 3.82 -11.29 22.53
CA MET A 187 4.68 -10.50 21.64
C MET A 187 5.78 -9.78 22.42
N HIS A 188 7.02 -10.06 22.09
CA HIS A 188 8.20 -9.38 22.64
C HIS A 188 8.75 -8.41 21.60
N VAL A 189 8.40 -7.13 21.69
CA VAL A 189 8.95 -6.06 20.84
C VAL A 189 10.28 -5.59 21.43
N VAL A 190 11.32 -5.50 20.60
CA VAL A 190 12.71 -5.24 21.02
C VAL A 190 13.13 -6.26 22.11
N PRO A 191 13.21 -7.55 21.76
CA PRO A 191 13.50 -8.62 22.71
C PRO A 191 14.87 -8.41 23.33
N PRO A 192 15.06 -8.80 24.62
CA PRO A 192 16.35 -8.66 25.29
C PRO A 192 17.40 -9.60 24.68
N ALA A 193 18.66 -9.26 24.77
CA ALA A 193 19.74 -10.02 24.14
C ALA A 193 19.91 -11.45 24.69
N ASP A 194 19.47 -11.71 25.91
CA ASP A 194 19.46 -13.00 26.57
C ASP A 194 18.19 -13.83 26.34
N TYR A 195 17.26 -13.34 25.49
CA TYR A 195 16.09 -14.11 25.10
C TYR A 195 16.51 -15.42 24.42
N VAL A 196 16.06 -16.54 24.94
CA VAL A 196 16.31 -17.88 24.39
C VAL A 196 15.21 -18.24 23.38
N LEU A 197 15.59 -18.43 22.12
CA LEU A 197 14.67 -18.76 21.04
C LEU A 197 14.09 -20.17 21.20
N LYS A 198 12.79 -20.29 20.90
CA LYS A 198 12.01 -21.52 20.96
C LYS A 198 11.53 -21.92 19.57
N ASP A 199 11.20 -23.18 19.39
CA ASP A 199 10.59 -23.73 18.19
C ASP A 199 9.25 -23.05 17.86
N SER A 200 8.49 -22.66 18.90
CA SER A 200 7.21 -21.94 18.75
C SER A 200 7.33 -20.46 18.41
N ASP A 201 8.55 -19.91 18.39
CA ASP A 201 8.76 -18.48 18.16
C ASP A 201 8.73 -18.15 16.67
N THR A 202 8.07 -17.03 16.37
CA THR A 202 8.14 -16.38 15.06
C THR A 202 8.97 -15.11 15.19
N LEU A 203 9.97 -14.96 14.32
CA LEU A 203 10.91 -13.84 14.35
C LEU A 203 10.48 -12.77 13.36
N THR A 204 10.36 -11.53 13.80
CA THR A 204 10.29 -10.36 12.91
C THR A 204 11.68 -9.77 12.77
N LEU A 205 12.24 -9.87 11.56
CA LEU A 205 13.60 -9.46 11.23
C LEU A 205 13.59 -8.26 10.27
N VAL A 206 14.59 -7.40 10.39
CA VAL A 206 14.86 -6.31 9.45
C VAL A 206 16.27 -6.44 8.89
N GLY A 207 16.41 -6.28 7.56
CA GLY A 207 17.71 -6.38 6.89
C GLY A 207 17.61 -6.39 5.37
N GLY A 208 18.72 -6.73 4.72
CA GLY A 208 18.78 -6.90 3.25
C GLY A 208 17.94 -8.10 2.78
N ASP A 209 17.22 -7.90 1.67
CA ASP A 209 16.32 -8.90 1.10
C ASP A 209 16.99 -10.25 0.82
N ASP A 210 18.23 -10.22 0.27
CA ASP A 210 18.97 -11.44 -0.07
C ASP A 210 19.34 -12.25 1.18
N THR A 211 19.80 -11.55 2.22
CA THR A 211 20.17 -12.19 3.49
C THR A 211 18.96 -12.74 4.23
N LEU A 212 17.86 -12.01 4.25
CA LEU A 212 16.61 -12.49 4.85
C LEU A 212 16.04 -13.69 4.10
N ALA A 213 16.18 -13.73 2.77
CA ALA A 213 15.80 -14.89 1.96
C ALA A 213 16.70 -16.11 2.22
N GLU A 214 17.98 -15.91 2.52
CA GLU A 214 18.92 -16.98 2.92
C GLU A 214 18.49 -17.56 4.28
N LEU A 215 18.24 -16.71 5.27
CA LEU A 215 17.77 -17.15 6.59
C LEU A 215 16.42 -17.89 6.51
N ALA A 216 15.50 -17.44 5.65
CA ALA A 216 14.22 -18.10 5.46
C ALA A 216 14.33 -19.53 4.88
N ARG A 217 15.40 -19.83 4.12
CA ARG A 217 15.66 -21.19 3.62
C ARG A 217 16.15 -22.15 4.71
N MET A 218 16.75 -21.61 5.77
CA MET A 218 17.20 -22.40 6.93
C MET A 218 16.02 -22.87 7.82
N VAL A 219 14.81 -22.40 7.58
CA VAL A 219 13.60 -22.82 8.28
C VAL A 219 13.10 -24.14 7.69
N GLY A 220 13.29 -25.24 8.42
CA GLY A 220 12.70 -26.55 8.10
C GLY A 220 13.43 -27.31 6.98
N GLU A 221 14.78 -27.34 6.96
CA GLU A 221 15.54 -28.42 6.36
C GLU A 221 15.52 -29.68 7.24
#